data_dd646377fa7480e46d05a4ecf6d42965
#
_entry.id   dd646377fa7480e46d05a4ecf6d42965
#
_cell.length_a   1.000
_cell.length_b   1.000
_cell.length_c   1.000
_cell.angle_alpha   90.00
_cell.angle_beta   90.00
_cell.angle_gamma   90.00
#
_symmetry.space_group_name_H-M   'P 1'
#
loop_
_entity.id
_entity.type
_entity.pdbx_description
1 polymer ?
#
loop_
_entity_poly.entity_id
_entity_poly.type
_entity_poly.pdbx_seq_one_letter_code
_entity_poly.pdbx_strand_id
1 'polypeptide(L)'
;MESVNFVILGDQEIATDFGKKGTSTDLTLFDRKESEKIYTFVTPNGFPEKIQPLFQAIALAEYVIFYVNTLDKFIGEQILALDALGKKEGIISHSYDVDEARLDLMIQGTVLELSLIHI
;
A
#
# COMPACT_ATOMS: atom_id res chain seq x y z
N MET A 1 -10.68 -9.87 20.23
CA MET A 1 -10.27 -10.17 18.84
C MET A 1 -9.35 -9.08 18.35
N GLU A 2 -8.19 -9.47 17.84
CA GLU A 2 -7.22 -8.51 17.34
C GLU A 2 -7.58 -8.04 15.93
N SER A 3 -7.29 -6.78 15.67
CA SER A 3 -7.44 -6.20 14.34
C SER A 3 -6.07 -5.74 13.83
N VAL A 4 -5.77 -6.05 12.57
CA VAL A 4 -4.54 -5.62 11.93
C VAL A 4 -4.91 -4.89 10.63
N ASN A 5 -4.39 -3.70 10.46
CA ASN A 5 -4.71 -2.84 9.33
C ASN A 5 -3.54 -2.76 8.36
N PHE A 6 -3.84 -2.98 7.09
CA PHE A 6 -2.88 -2.86 5.99
C PHE A 6 -3.37 -1.79 5.03
N VAL A 7 -2.46 -1.00 4.47
CA VAL A 7 -2.78 -0.16 3.33
C VAL A 7 -2.27 -0.85 2.06
N ILE A 8 -3.08 -0.86 1.02
CA ILE A 8 -2.70 -1.42 -0.28
C ILE A 8 -2.50 -0.26 -1.24
N LEU A 9 -1.30 -0.15 -1.77
CA LEU A 9 -0.91 0.89 -2.71
C LEU A 9 -0.40 0.28 -4.01
N GLY A 10 -0.18 1.13 -4.99
CA GLY A 10 0.19 0.71 -6.33
C GLY A 10 -1.05 0.24 -7.07
N ASP A 11 -1.07 -1.00 -7.51
CA ASP A 11 -2.26 -1.60 -8.11
C ASP A 11 -3.21 -2.05 -7.01
N GLN A 12 -4.22 -1.23 -6.76
CA GLN A 12 -5.17 -1.46 -5.67
C GLN A 12 -6.19 -2.57 -5.97
N GLU A 13 -6.27 -3.01 -7.21
CA GLU A 13 -7.20 -4.09 -7.58
C GLU A 13 -6.89 -5.40 -6.88
N ILE A 14 -5.65 -5.59 -6.45
CA ILE A 14 -5.27 -6.79 -5.71
C ILE A 14 -6.00 -6.92 -4.37
N ALA A 15 -6.60 -5.84 -3.87
CA ALA A 15 -7.29 -5.86 -2.58
C ALA A 15 -8.42 -6.88 -2.52
N THR A 16 -9.09 -7.13 -3.65
CA THR A 16 -10.17 -8.12 -3.72
C THR A 16 -9.68 -9.54 -3.48
N ASP A 17 -8.40 -9.79 -3.69
CA ASP A 17 -7.80 -11.10 -3.44
C ASP A 17 -7.54 -11.33 -1.96
N PHE A 18 -7.44 -10.28 -1.17
CA PHE A 18 -7.14 -10.37 0.26
C PHE A 18 -8.36 -10.41 1.14
N GLY A 19 -9.44 -9.74 0.75
CA GLY A 19 -10.60 -9.67 1.60
C GLY A 19 -11.87 -9.30 0.86
N LYS A 20 -12.97 -9.27 1.60
CA LYS A 20 -14.29 -8.94 1.06
C LYS A 20 -14.52 -7.44 1.20
N LYS A 21 -14.96 -6.81 0.12
CA LYS A 21 -15.23 -5.38 0.11
C LYS A 21 -16.35 -5.02 1.09
N GLY A 22 -16.06 -4.06 1.95
CA GLY A 22 -17.03 -3.51 2.89
C GLY A 22 -17.39 -2.08 2.51
N THR A 23 -17.22 -1.18 3.48
CA THR A 23 -17.55 0.24 3.30
C THR A 23 -16.64 0.91 2.27
N SER A 24 -17.21 1.82 1.49
CA SER A 24 -16.44 2.61 0.53
C SER A 24 -16.86 4.07 0.63
N THR A 25 -15.92 4.93 0.99
CA THR A 25 -16.06 6.39 1.01
C THR A 25 -14.81 6.97 0.37
N ASP A 26 -14.07 7.82 1.08
CA ASP A 26 -12.72 8.23 0.65
C ASP A 26 -11.72 7.09 0.76
N LEU A 27 -12.04 6.09 1.57
CA LEU A 27 -11.27 4.86 1.73
C LEU A 27 -12.19 3.67 1.45
N THR A 28 -11.67 2.64 0.79
CA THR A 28 -12.40 1.38 0.63
C THR A 28 -11.75 0.36 1.55
N LEU A 29 -12.58 -0.35 2.30
CA LEU A 29 -12.14 -1.34 3.28
C LEU A 29 -12.46 -2.74 2.77
N PHE A 30 -11.48 -3.63 2.88
CA PHE A 30 -11.65 -5.05 2.57
C PHE A 30 -11.30 -5.84 3.81
N ASP A 31 -12.23 -6.66 4.29
CA ASP A 31 -12.05 -7.40 5.53
C ASP A 31 -11.87 -8.88 5.29
N ARG A 32 -10.97 -9.47 6.08
CA ARG A 32 -10.78 -10.91 6.11
C ARG A 32 -10.64 -11.36 7.55
N LYS A 33 -11.46 -12.32 7.95
CA LYS A 33 -11.42 -12.88 9.29
C LYS A 33 -10.77 -14.25 9.26
N GLU A 34 -9.71 -14.43 10.06
CA GLU A 34 -9.06 -15.72 10.23
C GLU A 34 -8.77 -15.96 11.69
N SER A 35 -9.20 -17.12 12.20
CA SER A 35 -9.06 -17.46 13.61
C SER A 35 -9.69 -16.39 14.49
N GLU A 36 -8.89 -15.76 15.36
CA GLU A 36 -9.36 -14.70 16.24
C GLU A 36 -8.88 -13.31 15.80
N LYS A 37 -8.44 -13.19 14.53
CA LYS A 37 -7.95 -11.93 14.00
C LYS A 37 -8.81 -11.44 12.85
N ILE A 38 -8.95 -10.12 12.76
CA ILE A 38 -9.56 -9.47 11.61
C ILE A 38 -8.47 -8.68 10.90
N TYR A 39 -8.30 -8.96 9.62
CA TYR A 39 -7.38 -8.22 8.77
C TYR A 39 -8.18 -7.25 7.93
N THR A 40 -7.86 -5.97 8.02
CA THR A 40 -8.50 -4.93 7.22
C THR A 40 -7.48 -4.37 6.24
N PHE A 41 -7.84 -4.40 4.96
CA PHE A 41 -7.02 -3.89 3.87
C PHE A 41 -7.67 -2.62 3.35
N VAL A 42 -6.95 -1.51 3.42
CA VAL A 42 -7.48 -0.19 3.11
C VAL A 42 -6.89 0.30 1.81
N THR A 43 -7.74 0.74 0.89
CA THR A 43 -7.29 1.39 -0.34
C THR A 43 -7.80 2.82 -0.36
N PRO A 44 -6.92 3.81 -0.66
CA PRO A 44 -7.38 5.19 -0.79
C PRO A 44 -8.12 5.38 -2.11
N ASN A 45 -9.22 6.12 -2.06
CA ASN A 45 -10.01 6.44 -3.25
C ASN A 45 -9.66 7.84 -3.74
N GLY A 46 -9.76 8.03 -5.05
CA GLY A 46 -9.60 9.35 -5.65
C GLY A 46 -8.17 9.79 -5.94
N PHE A 47 -7.17 8.98 -5.57
CA PHE A 47 -5.80 9.27 -5.96
C PHE A 47 -5.63 8.99 -7.47
N PRO A 48 -4.97 9.85 -8.23
CA PRO A 48 -4.14 11.00 -7.79
C PRO A 48 -4.87 12.34 -7.63
N GLU A 49 -6.15 12.43 -7.96
CA GLU A 49 -6.87 13.71 -7.89
C GLU A 49 -7.02 14.22 -6.47
N LYS A 50 -7.16 13.31 -5.52
CA LYS A 50 -7.25 13.62 -4.10
C LYS A 50 -6.11 12.94 -3.36
N ILE A 51 -5.26 13.74 -2.72
CA ILE A 51 -4.12 13.19 -2.00
C ILE A 51 -4.44 12.89 -0.53
N GLN A 52 -5.43 13.56 0.04
CA GLN A 52 -5.75 13.41 1.45
C GLN A 52 -6.16 11.98 1.82
N PRO A 53 -6.99 11.27 1.04
CA PRO A 53 -7.29 9.87 1.35
C PRO A 53 -6.05 8.98 1.35
N LEU A 54 -5.07 9.25 0.48
CA LEU A 54 -3.81 8.51 0.47
C LEU A 54 -3.09 8.63 1.82
N PHE A 55 -2.94 9.85 2.33
CA PHE A 55 -2.30 10.06 3.63
C PHE A 55 -3.10 9.44 4.77
N GLN A 56 -4.42 9.51 4.71
CA GLN A 56 -5.29 8.91 5.72
C GLN A 56 -5.14 7.39 5.76
N ALA A 57 -5.13 6.75 4.60
CA ALA A 57 -4.99 5.30 4.51
C ALA A 57 -3.64 4.85 5.07
N ILE A 58 -2.57 5.56 4.71
CA ILE A 58 -1.23 5.23 5.21
C ILE A 58 -1.17 5.42 6.73
N ALA A 59 -1.75 6.49 7.24
CA ALA A 59 -1.71 6.77 8.68
C ALA A 59 -2.47 5.73 9.50
N LEU A 60 -3.59 5.20 8.96
CA LEU A 60 -4.38 4.18 9.64
C LEU A 60 -3.69 2.82 9.70
N ALA A 61 -2.86 2.52 8.72
CA ALA A 61 -2.31 1.19 8.55
C ALA A 61 -1.11 0.94 9.45
N GLU A 62 -0.98 -0.28 9.90
CA GLU A 62 0.21 -0.75 10.60
C GLU A 62 1.27 -1.22 9.62
N TYR A 63 0.83 -1.78 8.49
CA TYR A 63 1.70 -2.36 7.47
C TYR A 63 1.28 -1.93 6.09
N VAL A 64 2.22 -1.99 5.15
CA VAL A 64 2.02 -1.61 3.76
C VAL A 64 2.13 -2.83 2.86
N ILE A 65 1.21 -2.95 1.91
CA ILE A 65 1.34 -3.87 0.79
C ILE A 65 1.38 -3.00 -0.47
N PHE A 66 2.54 -2.92 -1.10
CA PHE A 66 2.77 -2.06 -2.25
C PHE A 66 3.04 -2.92 -3.46
N TYR A 67 2.05 -3.05 -4.34
CA TYR A 67 2.20 -3.84 -5.55
C TYR A 67 2.40 -2.93 -6.76
N VAL A 68 3.56 -3.04 -7.38
CA VAL A 68 3.96 -2.18 -8.50
C VAL A 68 3.85 -2.97 -9.80
N ASN A 69 2.97 -2.55 -10.70
CA ASN A 69 2.84 -3.17 -12.02
C ASN A 69 3.27 -2.24 -13.16
N THR A 70 3.46 -0.97 -12.87
CA THR A 70 4.08 -0.02 -13.81
C THR A 70 4.89 1.00 -13.02
N LEU A 71 5.90 1.57 -13.67
CA LEU A 71 6.72 2.62 -13.07
C LEU A 71 6.34 3.96 -13.69
N ASP A 72 5.54 4.74 -12.97
CA ASP A 72 5.10 6.06 -13.40
C ASP A 72 5.22 7.07 -12.24
N LYS A 73 4.80 8.30 -12.51
CA LYS A 73 4.89 9.36 -11.51
C LYS A 73 4.00 9.09 -10.29
N PHE A 74 2.90 8.37 -10.47
CA PHE A 74 1.98 8.08 -9.37
C PHE A 74 2.59 7.10 -8.39
N ILE A 75 3.38 6.14 -8.87
CA ILE A 75 4.15 5.26 -8.01
C ILE A 75 5.16 6.08 -7.19
N GLY A 76 5.86 7.02 -7.85
CA GLY A 76 6.79 7.91 -7.16
C GLY A 76 6.13 8.75 -6.07
N GLU A 77 4.94 9.27 -6.34
CA GLU A 77 4.19 10.05 -5.37
C GLU A 77 3.79 9.22 -4.14
N GLN A 78 3.39 7.97 -4.35
CA GLN A 78 3.06 7.07 -3.26
C GLN A 78 4.29 6.71 -2.42
N ILE A 79 5.44 6.51 -3.05
CA ILE A 79 6.70 6.28 -2.35
C ILE A 79 7.04 7.49 -1.46
N LEU A 80 6.89 8.71 -2.00
CA LEU A 80 7.15 9.92 -1.23
C LEU A 80 6.20 10.07 -0.04
N ALA A 81 4.93 9.68 -0.21
CA ALA A 81 3.96 9.73 0.87
C ALA A 81 4.34 8.76 2.00
N LEU A 82 4.76 7.54 1.66
CA LEU A 82 5.20 6.57 2.64
C LEU A 82 6.44 7.05 3.39
N ASP A 83 7.38 7.66 2.66
CA ASP A 83 8.59 8.21 3.26
C ASP A 83 8.27 9.36 4.20
N ALA A 84 7.40 10.28 3.76
CA ALA A 84 7.03 11.45 4.57
C ALA A 84 6.35 11.05 5.88
N LEU A 85 5.56 9.98 5.87
CA LEU A 85 4.87 9.48 7.05
C LEU A 85 5.70 8.47 7.84
N GLY A 86 6.91 8.15 7.37
CA GLY A 86 7.79 7.21 8.04
C GLY A 86 7.28 5.77 8.06
N LYS A 87 6.41 5.41 7.13
CA LYS A 87 5.82 4.07 7.06
C LYS A 87 6.79 3.13 6.38
N LYS A 88 7.40 2.25 7.15
CA LYS A 88 8.52 1.43 6.70
C LYS A 88 8.33 -0.07 6.84
N GLU A 89 7.20 -0.51 7.39
CA GLU A 89 6.96 -1.94 7.59
C GLU A 89 5.95 -2.45 6.58
N GLY A 90 6.32 -3.52 5.87
CA GLY A 90 5.44 -4.12 4.89
C GLY A 90 6.17 -4.84 3.78
N ILE A 91 5.52 -4.95 2.65
CA ILE A 91 6.00 -5.72 1.50
C ILE A 91 5.90 -4.86 0.26
N ILE A 92 6.97 -4.85 -0.56
CA ILE A 92 6.93 -4.35 -1.92
C ILE A 92 6.99 -5.55 -2.84
N SER A 93 6.00 -5.69 -3.69
CA SER A 93 5.96 -6.71 -4.72
C SER A 93 5.78 -6.02 -6.08
N HIS A 94 6.29 -6.64 -7.14
CA HIS A 94 6.15 -6.08 -8.47
C HIS A 94 5.90 -7.19 -9.49
N SER A 95 5.28 -6.83 -10.62
CA SER A 95 5.11 -7.77 -11.71
C SER A 95 6.46 -8.00 -12.40
N TYR A 96 6.59 -9.13 -13.10
CA TYR A 96 7.86 -9.52 -13.70
C TYR A 96 8.33 -8.59 -14.84
N ASP A 97 7.42 -7.82 -15.41
CA ASP A 97 7.76 -6.87 -16.48
C ASP A 97 8.18 -5.49 -15.96
N VAL A 98 8.19 -5.30 -14.64
CA VAL A 98 8.71 -4.08 -14.03
C VAL A 98 10.22 -4.21 -13.90
N ASP A 99 10.94 -3.16 -14.29
CA ASP A 99 12.39 -3.11 -14.15
C ASP A 99 12.75 -2.90 -12.68
N GLU A 100 13.22 -3.96 -12.04
CA GLU A 100 13.56 -3.94 -10.61
C GLU A 100 14.65 -2.93 -10.29
N ALA A 101 15.62 -2.74 -11.19
CA ALA A 101 16.68 -1.77 -10.97
C ALA A 101 16.15 -0.34 -10.93
N ARG A 102 15.18 -0.03 -11.79
CA ARG A 102 14.54 1.29 -11.78
C ARG A 102 13.70 1.50 -10.53
N LEU A 103 12.99 0.46 -10.10
CA LEU A 103 12.22 0.52 -8.85
C LEU A 103 13.16 0.77 -7.67
N ASP A 104 14.27 0.07 -7.60
CA ASP A 104 15.26 0.25 -6.54
C ASP A 104 15.78 1.70 -6.50
N LEU A 105 16.00 2.30 -7.65
CA LEU A 105 16.41 3.70 -7.72
C LEU A 105 15.35 4.65 -7.17
N MET A 106 14.08 4.34 -7.40
CA MET A 106 12.98 5.17 -6.92
C MET A 106 12.86 5.16 -5.39
N ILE A 107 13.15 4.03 -4.76
CA ILE A 107 13.06 3.92 -3.31
C ILE A 107 14.36 4.25 -2.58
N GLN A 108 15.46 4.39 -3.31
CA GLN A 108 16.76 4.70 -2.74
C GLN A 108 16.73 6.02 -1.97
N GLY A 109 17.26 6.02 -0.76
CA GLY A 109 17.27 7.20 0.09
C GLY A 109 15.97 7.43 0.87
N THR A 110 14.94 6.59 0.66
CA THR A 110 13.70 6.66 1.42
C THR A 110 13.69 5.63 2.54
N VAL A 111 12.68 5.70 3.42
CA VAL A 111 12.53 4.70 4.48
C VAL A 111 12.25 3.30 3.93
N LEU A 112 11.77 3.21 2.68
CA LEU A 112 11.44 1.93 2.05
C LEU A 112 12.68 1.11 1.69
N GLU A 113 13.81 1.77 1.50
CA GLU A 113 15.05 1.11 1.08
C GLU A 113 15.52 0.06 2.08
N LEU A 114 15.35 0.34 3.37
CA LEU A 114 15.92 -0.52 4.43
C LEU A 114 14.89 -1.42 5.10
N SER A 115 13.62 -1.17 4.94
CA SER A 115 12.62 -1.74 5.83
C SER A 115 11.57 -2.61 5.15
N LEU A 116 11.27 -2.37 3.87
CA LEU A 116 10.28 -3.18 3.15
C LEU A 116 10.94 -4.39 2.50
N ILE A 117 10.22 -5.50 2.53
CA ILE A 117 10.66 -6.75 1.91
C ILE A 117 10.29 -6.70 0.43
N HIS A 118 11.25 -6.97 -0.43
CA HIS A 118 11.03 -7.06 -1.88
C HIS A 118 10.70 -8.50 -2.26
N ILE A 119 9.62 -8.64 -3.00
CA ILE A 119 9.20 -9.96 -3.50
C ILE A 119 8.92 -9.88 -4.99
#